data_bc9d6ec8e4aec802dedb43ca6126f2aa
#
_entry.id   bc9d6ec8e4aec802dedb43ca6126f2aa
#
_cell.length_a   1.000
_cell.length_b   1.000
_cell.length_c   1.000
_cell.angle_alpha   90.00
_cell.angle_beta   90.00
_cell.angle_gamma   90.00
#
_symmetry.space_group_name_H-M   'P 1'
#
loop_
_entity.id
_entity.type
_entity.pdbx_description
1 polymer ?
#
loop_
_entity_poly.entity_id
_entity_poly.type
_entity_poly.pdbx_seq_one_letter_code
_entity_poly.pdbx_strand_id
1 'polypeptide(L)'
;EQIDLILAGMKKGIALGKMPPETQALMPKVQQIMSEKMKIARAAEQEGMKGLAAENKAKSKEFLALLATQKGVMKDPSGFYYEILRNGKGPSPTMDKTVRLHYHGTLIDGTVFDSSVDRGQPASFPMGGVIKGFSGGLTKTQVGGKVKIYIPSELGYGDNPRPGGKIK
;
A
#
# COMPACT_ATOMS: atom_id res chain seq x y z
N GLU A 1 12.79 -17.68 34.96
CA GLU A 1 13.69 -17.26 36.04
C GLU A 1 14.25 -15.85 35.83
N GLN A 2 14.97 -15.51 34.72
CA GLN A 2 15.48 -14.14 34.50
C GLN A 2 14.38 -13.13 34.20
N ILE A 3 13.34 -13.50 33.48
CA ILE A 3 12.18 -12.65 33.16
C ILE A 3 11.38 -12.33 34.43
N ASP A 4 11.22 -13.30 35.30
CA ASP A 4 10.50 -13.13 36.59
C ASP A 4 11.22 -12.16 37.50
N LEU A 5 12.56 -12.20 37.53
CA LEU A 5 13.38 -11.26 38.28
C LEU A 5 13.24 -9.82 37.75
N ILE A 6 13.19 -9.65 36.41
CA ILE A 6 12.99 -8.35 35.76
C ILE A 6 11.61 -7.80 36.09
N LEU A 7 10.56 -8.62 35.98
CA LEU A 7 9.18 -8.23 36.26
C LEU A 7 9.01 -7.88 37.76
N ALA A 8 9.64 -8.64 38.66
CA ALA A 8 9.63 -8.36 40.09
C ALA A 8 10.36 -7.04 40.41
N GLY A 9 11.52 -6.79 39.79
CA GLY A 9 12.25 -5.54 39.92
C GLY A 9 11.51 -4.33 39.40
N MET A 10 10.81 -4.47 38.24
CA MET A 10 9.95 -3.41 37.69
C MET A 10 8.77 -3.08 38.59
N LYS A 11 8.06 -4.10 39.12
CA LYS A 11 6.98 -3.90 40.12
C LYS A 11 7.47 -3.17 41.36
N LYS A 12 8.64 -3.56 41.88
CA LYS A 12 9.26 -2.93 43.05
C LYS A 12 9.71 -1.50 42.76
N GLY A 13 10.25 -1.23 41.58
CA GLY A 13 10.64 0.10 41.12
C GLY A 13 9.47 1.06 40.98
N ILE A 14 8.33 0.60 40.48
CA ILE A 14 7.09 1.37 40.38
C ILE A 14 6.59 1.75 41.79
N ALA A 15 6.62 0.83 42.73
CA ALA A 15 6.17 1.06 44.11
C ALA A 15 7.06 2.03 44.87
N LEU A 16 8.36 2.08 44.56
CA LEU A 16 9.35 2.91 45.26
C LEU A 16 9.72 4.22 44.56
N GLY A 17 9.17 4.46 43.35
CA GLY A 17 9.52 5.61 42.50
C GLY A 17 10.98 5.62 42.01
N LYS A 18 11.74 4.54 42.25
CA LYS A 18 13.15 4.37 41.84
C LYS A 18 13.39 2.92 41.43
N MET A 19 14.12 2.72 40.35
CA MET A 19 14.50 1.39 39.90
C MET A 19 15.63 0.84 40.79
N PRO A 20 15.49 -0.39 41.38
CA PRO A 20 16.54 -1.00 42.16
C PRO A 20 17.85 -1.16 41.37
N PRO A 21 19.03 -1.03 42.02
CA PRO A 21 20.33 -1.15 41.35
C PRO A 21 20.51 -2.47 40.60
N GLU A 22 19.99 -3.55 41.16
CA GLU A 22 20.03 -4.90 40.59
C GLU A 22 19.25 -4.96 39.24
N THR A 23 18.12 -4.25 39.16
CA THR A 23 17.31 -4.15 37.93
C THR A 23 17.98 -3.24 36.90
N GLN A 24 18.65 -2.17 37.37
CA GLN A 24 19.43 -1.28 36.49
C GLN A 24 20.58 -2.00 35.78
N ALA A 25 21.30 -2.88 36.52
CA ALA A 25 22.38 -3.68 35.94
C ALA A 25 21.93 -4.69 34.87
N LEU A 26 20.65 -5.10 34.91
CA LEU A 26 20.07 -6.03 33.92
C LEU A 26 19.53 -5.32 32.65
N MET A 27 19.33 -4.00 32.71
CA MET A 27 18.75 -3.24 31.58
C MET A 27 19.52 -3.39 30.25
N PRO A 28 20.86 -3.37 30.20
CA PRO A 28 21.58 -3.58 28.96
C PRO A 28 21.28 -4.95 28.33
N LYS A 29 21.19 -5.99 29.17
CA LYS A 29 20.88 -7.35 28.74
C LYS A 29 19.45 -7.48 28.22
N VAL A 30 18.50 -6.79 28.87
CA VAL A 30 17.10 -6.69 28.43
C VAL A 30 17.02 -6.00 27.07
N GLN A 31 17.71 -4.86 26.89
CA GLN A 31 17.77 -4.15 25.63
C GLN A 31 18.37 -5.00 24.51
N GLN A 32 19.42 -5.76 24.79
CA GLN A 32 20.02 -6.65 23.83
C GLN A 32 19.03 -7.75 23.39
N ILE A 33 18.41 -8.44 24.34
CA ILE A 33 17.40 -9.48 24.05
C ILE A 33 16.20 -8.90 23.27
N MET A 34 15.72 -7.73 23.65
CA MET A 34 14.63 -7.04 22.94
C MET A 34 15.04 -6.70 21.51
N SER A 35 16.26 -6.18 21.31
CA SER A 35 16.77 -5.82 19.98
C SER A 35 16.94 -7.05 19.08
N GLU A 36 17.42 -8.17 19.61
CA GLU A 36 17.53 -9.44 18.89
C GLU A 36 16.16 -10.01 18.51
N LYS A 37 15.21 -10.04 19.45
CA LYS A 37 13.83 -10.46 19.17
C LYS A 37 13.17 -9.58 18.13
N MET A 38 13.37 -8.26 18.21
CA MET A 38 12.84 -7.34 17.18
C MET A 38 13.48 -7.56 15.82
N LYS A 39 14.79 -7.87 15.74
CA LYS A 39 15.45 -8.23 14.48
C LYS A 39 14.87 -9.52 13.87
N ILE A 40 14.70 -10.55 14.69
CA ILE A 40 14.12 -11.83 14.25
C ILE A 40 12.68 -11.64 13.78
N ALA A 41 11.85 -10.89 14.53
CA ALA A 41 10.48 -10.61 14.16
C ALA A 41 10.39 -9.82 12.84
N ARG A 42 11.23 -8.79 12.66
CA ARG A 42 11.30 -8.03 11.41
C ARG A 42 11.78 -8.88 10.23
N ALA A 43 12.76 -9.75 10.44
CA ALA A 43 13.25 -10.65 9.40
C ALA A 43 12.14 -11.64 8.96
N ALA A 44 11.41 -12.22 9.90
CA ALA A 44 10.30 -13.12 9.61
C ALA A 44 9.14 -12.39 8.88
N GLU A 45 8.82 -11.16 9.28
CA GLU A 45 7.83 -10.32 8.62
C GLU A 45 8.25 -9.98 7.19
N GLN A 46 9.52 -9.60 6.98
CA GLN A 46 10.05 -9.30 5.66
C GLN A 46 10.03 -10.51 4.73
N GLU A 47 10.37 -11.69 5.23
CA GLU A 47 10.34 -12.93 4.45
C GLU A 47 8.90 -13.30 4.06
N GLY A 48 7.95 -13.19 4.99
CA GLY A 48 6.53 -13.35 4.72
C GLY A 48 6.01 -12.37 3.67
N MET A 49 6.41 -11.09 3.76
CA MET A 49 6.05 -10.07 2.77
C MET A 49 6.63 -10.35 1.39
N LYS A 50 7.88 -10.83 1.28
CA LYS A 50 8.49 -11.21 0.00
C LYS A 50 7.74 -12.36 -0.66
N GLY A 51 7.34 -13.37 0.09
CA GLY A 51 6.54 -14.48 -0.40
C GLY A 51 5.19 -14.02 -0.97
N LEU A 52 4.47 -13.18 -0.22
CA LEU A 52 3.21 -12.58 -0.66
C LEU A 52 3.37 -11.67 -1.88
N ALA A 53 4.43 -10.88 -1.93
CA ALA A 53 4.72 -10.02 -3.08
C ALA A 53 4.99 -10.84 -4.36
N ALA A 54 5.72 -11.93 -4.26
CA ALA A 54 5.99 -12.83 -5.38
C ALA A 54 4.69 -13.50 -5.89
N GLU A 55 3.85 -13.98 -4.98
CA GLU A 55 2.54 -14.57 -5.31
C GLU A 55 1.62 -13.54 -5.96
N ASN A 56 1.50 -12.35 -5.39
CA ASN A 56 0.69 -11.26 -5.92
C ASN A 56 1.18 -10.82 -7.30
N LYS A 57 2.49 -10.80 -7.53
CA LYS A 57 3.10 -10.47 -8.81
C LYS A 57 2.78 -11.52 -9.88
N ALA A 58 2.78 -12.81 -9.52
CA ALA A 58 2.38 -13.88 -10.41
C ALA A 58 0.89 -13.76 -10.80
N LYS A 59 0.00 -13.59 -9.83
CA LYS A 59 -1.44 -13.36 -10.05
C LYS A 59 -1.70 -12.11 -10.90
N SER A 60 -0.97 -11.03 -10.64
CA SER A 60 -1.07 -9.79 -11.44
C SER A 60 -0.68 -10.01 -12.88
N LYS A 61 0.42 -10.73 -13.14
CA LYS A 61 0.89 -11.06 -14.50
C LYS A 61 -0.13 -11.89 -15.27
N GLU A 62 -0.69 -12.91 -14.63
CA GLU A 62 -1.74 -13.74 -15.22
C GLU A 62 -3.00 -12.93 -15.55
N PHE A 63 -3.45 -12.11 -14.60
CA PHE A 63 -4.60 -11.23 -14.78
C PHE A 63 -4.40 -10.23 -15.93
N LEU A 64 -3.23 -9.59 -16.03
CA LEU A 64 -2.91 -8.68 -17.11
C LEU A 64 -2.81 -9.37 -18.47
N ALA A 65 -2.36 -10.62 -18.51
CA ALA A 65 -2.35 -11.43 -19.73
C ALA A 65 -3.77 -11.73 -20.23
N LEU A 66 -4.69 -12.05 -19.31
CA LEU A 66 -6.11 -12.23 -19.62
C LEU A 66 -6.75 -10.92 -20.12
N LEU A 67 -6.43 -9.80 -19.49
CA LEU A 67 -6.93 -8.48 -19.93
C LEU A 67 -6.50 -8.12 -21.34
N ALA A 68 -5.30 -8.51 -21.75
CA ALA A 68 -4.79 -8.26 -23.10
C ALA A 68 -5.64 -8.92 -24.22
N THR A 69 -6.43 -9.94 -23.86
CA THR A 69 -7.34 -10.64 -24.81
C THR A 69 -8.77 -10.10 -24.78
N GLN A 70 -9.09 -9.20 -23.82
CA GLN A 70 -10.44 -8.68 -23.66
C GLN A 70 -10.74 -7.56 -24.67
N LYS A 71 -11.88 -7.66 -25.32
CA LYS A 71 -12.37 -6.63 -26.24
C LYS A 71 -12.63 -5.32 -25.51
N GLY A 72 -12.10 -4.22 -26.02
CA GLY A 72 -12.28 -2.88 -25.42
C GLY A 72 -11.18 -2.48 -24.44
N VAL A 73 -10.34 -3.41 -24.01
CA VAL A 73 -9.17 -3.12 -23.18
C VAL A 73 -7.97 -2.78 -24.07
N MET A 74 -7.33 -1.66 -23.78
CA MET A 74 -6.17 -1.16 -24.52
C MET A 74 -4.94 -1.17 -23.60
N LYS A 75 -3.79 -1.51 -24.15
CA LYS A 75 -2.51 -1.46 -23.46
C LYS A 75 -1.79 -0.16 -23.78
N ASP A 76 -1.37 0.57 -22.76
CA ASP A 76 -0.50 1.74 -22.91
C ASP A 76 0.97 1.30 -23.02
N PRO A 77 1.80 2.01 -23.82
CA PRO A 77 3.24 1.73 -23.89
C PRO A 77 3.96 1.78 -22.53
N SER A 78 3.45 2.55 -21.57
CA SER A 78 3.99 2.60 -20.20
C SER A 78 3.72 1.33 -19.39
N GLY A 79 2.87 0.41 -19.88
CA GLY A 79 2.63 -0.90 -19.27
C GLY A 79 1.31 -1.07 -18.52
N PHE A 80 0.54 -0.03 -18.29
CA PHE A 80 -0.81 -0.16 -17.74
C PHE A 80 -1.84 -0.50 -18.85
N TYR A 81 -3.00 -1.00 -18.42
CA TYR A 81 -4.13 -1.24 -19.33
C TYR A 81 -5.30 -0.34 -18.94
N TYR A 82 -6.14 0.01 -19.90
CA TYR A 82 -7.30 0.85 -19.68
C TYR A 82 -8.46 0.51 -20.60
N GLU A 83 -9.66 0.83 -20.16
CA GLU A 83 -10.90 0.68 -20.92
C GLU A 83 -11.72 1.95 -20.76
N ILE A 84 -12.15 2.54 -21.88
CA ILE A 84 -13.01 3.73 -21.84
C ILE A 84 -14.46 3.26 -21.74
N LEU A 85 -15.04 3.43 -20.55
CA LEU A 85 -16.42 3.03 -20.26
C LEU A 85 -17.43 4.06 -20.74
N ARG A 86 -17.02 5.33 -20.80
CA ARG A 86 -17.83 6.44 -21.30
C ARG A 86 -16.91 7.54 -21.83
N ASN A 87 -17.18 8.02 -23.05
CA ASN A 87 -16.47 9.17 -23.59
C ASN A 87 -16.89 10.45 -22.87
N GLY A 88 -15.93 11.31 -22.58
CA GLY A 88 -16.15 12.69 -22.18
C GLY A 88 -16.30 13.61 -23.38
N LYS A 89 -16.60 14.89 -23.13
CA LYS A 89 -16.73 15.93 -24.16
C LYS A 89 -15.79 17.12 -23.93
N GLY A 90 -15.10 17.17 -22.80
CA GLY A 90 -14.18 18.24 -22.45
C GLY A 90 -12.72 17.91 -22.79
N PRO A 91 -11.77 18.74 -22.37
CA PRO A 91 -10.35 18.48 -22.59
C PRO A 91 -9.87 17.27 -21.78
N SER A 92 -8.84 16.59 -22.27
CA SER A 92 -8.10 15.60 -21.49
C SER A 92 -7.19 16.31 -20.48
N PRO A 93 -7.04 15.79 -19.27
CA PRO A 93 -6.16 16.38 -18.26
C PRO A 93 -4.68 16.23 -18.67
N THR A 94 -3.89 17.24 -18.38
CA THR A 94 -2.43 17.26 -18.53
C THR A 94 -1.73 17.11 -17.17
N MET A 95 -0.46 16.73 -17.18
CA MET A 95 0.28 16.37 -15.95
C MET A 95 0.49 17.55 -14.97
N ASP A 96 0.34 18.77 -15.42
CA ASP A 96 0.46 20.02 -14.64
C ASP A 96 -0.87 20.42 -13.95
N LYS A 97 -1.96 19.74 -14.23
CA LYS A 97 -3.31 20.08 -13.75
C LYS A 97 -3.69 19.32 -12.48
N THR A 98 -4.62 19.92 -11.76
CA THR A 98 -5.38 19.25 -10.69
C THR A 98 -6.73 18.82 -11.24
N VAL A 99 -7.07 17.56 -11.06
CA VAL A 99 -8.34 16.97 -11.50
C VAL A 99 -9.23 16.69 -10.30
N ARG A 100 -10.53 16.93 -10.47
CA ARG A 100 -11.56 16.56 -9.50
C ARG A 100 -12.41 15.44 -10.09
N LEU A 101 -12.45 14.31 -9.40
CA LEU A 101 -13.11 13.11 -9.90
C LEU A 101 -13.62 12.20 -8.78
N HIS A 102 -14.54 11.31 -9.14
CA HIS A 102 -14.85 10.14 -8.35
C HIS A 102 -13.97 8.97 -8.81
N TYR A 103 -13.49 8.19 -7.86
CA TYR A 103 -12.75 6.96 -8.14
C TYR A 103 -13.17 5.85 -7.18
N HIS A 104 -12.96 4.64 -7.62
CA HIS A 104 -13.21 3.42 -6.86
C HIS A 104 -12.07 2.45 -7.13
N GLY A 105 -11.18 2.28 -6.17
CA GLY A 105 -9.98 1.47 -6.30
C GLY A 105 -10.19 0.11 -5.66
N THR A 106 -9.98 -0.96 -6.45
CA THR A 106 -10.06 -2.34 -5.99
C THR A 106 -8.79 -3.10 -6.29
N LEU A 107 -8.48 -4.09 -5.48
CA LEU A 107 -7.49 -5.13 -5.78
C LEU A 107 -8.08 -6.14 -6.77
N ILE A 108 -7.24 -7.07 -7.25
CA ILE A 108 -7.66 -8.13 -8.21
C ILE A 108 -8.75 -9.03 -7.62
N ASP A 109 -8.72 -9.26 -6.31
CA ASP A 109 -9.71 -10.06 -5.57
C ASP A 109 -11.02 -9.30 -5.28
N GLY A 110 -11.16 -8.06 -5.77
CA GLY A 110 -12.32 -7.21 -5.54
C GLY A 110 -12.29 -6.41 -4.24
N THR A 111 -11.27 -6.57 -3.40
CA THR A 111 -11.14 -5.81 -2.15
C THR A 111 -11.01 -4.32 -2.45
N VAL A 112 -11.94 -3.51 -1.93
CA VAL A 112 -11.89 -2.05 -2.05
C VAL A 112 -10.82 -1.51 -1.11
N PHE A 113 -9.78 -0.89 -1.64
CA PHE A 113 -8.74 -0.28 -0.84
C PHE A 113 -8.97 1.23 -0.63
N ASP A 114 -9.58 1.91 -1.59
CA ASP A 114 -9.95 3.33 -1.48
C ASP A 114 -11.07 3.68 -2.46
N SER A 115 -12.02 4.52 -2.04
CA SER A 115 -13.17 4.90 -2.85
C SER A 115 -13.72 6.27 -2.44
N SER A 116 -13.72 7.21 -3.34
CA SER A 116 -14.40 8.49 -3.17
C SER A 116 -15.91 8.38 -3.37
N VAL A 117 -16.35 7.35 -4.08
CA VAL A 117 -17.78 7.05 -4.28
C VAL A 117 -18.41 6.66 -2.95
N ASP A 118 -17.76 5.77 -2.19
CA ASP A 118 -18.25 5.32 -0.88
C ASP A 118 -18.25 6.45 0.16
N ARG A 119 -17.35 7.43 0.01
CA ARG A 119 -17.34 8.66 0.82
C ARG A 119 -18.38 9.69 0.39
N GLY A 120 -19.04 9.50 -0.73
CA GLY A 120 -20.04 10.43 -1.27
C GLY A 120 -19.49 11.78 -1.78
N GLN A 121 -18.17 11.95 -1.84
CA GLN A 121 -17.52 13.20 -2.22
C GLN A 121 -16.38 12.96 -3.22
N PRO A 122 -16.32 13.76 -4.32
CA PRO A 122 -15.21 13.68 -5.27
C PRO A 122 -13.92 14.15 -4.60
N ALA A 123 -12.80 13.55 -5.00
CA ALA A 123 -11.49 13.93 -4.55
C ALA A 123 -10.74 14.75 -5.61
N SER A 124 -9.88 15.66 -5.17
CA SER A 124 -9.03 16.47 -6.02
C SER A 124 -7.59 15.96 -5.94
N PHE A 125 -6.99 15.73 -7.10
CA PHE A 125 -5.62 15.21 -7.22
C PHE A 125 -4.78 16.08 -8.15
N PRO A 126 -3.60 16.54 -7.72
CA PRO A 126 -2.59 17.02 -8.66
C PRO A 126 -2.09 15.82 -9.47
N MET A 127 -2.13 15.90 -10.78
CA MET A 127 -1.77 14.78 -11.67
C MET A 127 -0.33 14.30 -11.47
N GLY A 128 0.60 15.20 -11.12
CA GLY A 128 1.98 14.84 -10.80
C GLY A 128 2.20 14.25 -9.40
N GLY A 129 1.19 14.29 -8.53
CA GLY A 129 1.25 13.82 -7.12
C GLY A 129 0.66 12.43 -6.86
N VAL A 130 0.16 11.77 -7.90
CA VAL A 130 -0.46 10.43 -7.79
C VAL A 130 0.41 9.37 -8.48
N ILE A 131 0.09 8.10 -8.25
CA ILE A 131 0.79 6.97 -8.86
C ILE A 131 0.76 7.05 -10.40
N LYS A 132 1.86 6.68 -11.05
CA LYS A 132 2.07 6.85 -12.50
C LYS A 132 0.98 6.20 -13.36
N GLY A 133 0.54 5.01 -12.98
CA GLY A 133 -0.54 4.31 -13.70
C GLY A 133 -1.88 5.03 -13.63
N PHE A 134 -2.17 5.70 -12.50
CA PHE A 134 -3.41 6.46 -12.33
C PHE A 134 -3.40 7.75 -13.15
N SER A 135 -2.35 8.55 -13.03
CA SER A 135 -2.21 9.77 -13.84
C SER A 135 -2.17 9.46 -15.34
N GLY A 136 -1.39 8.45 -15.75
CA GLY A 136 -1.35 8.01 -17.15
C GLY A 136 -2.71 7.57 -17.69
N GLY A 137 -3.48 6.81 -16.90
CA GLY A 137 -4.83 6.39 -17.28
C GLY A 137 -5.83 7.55 -17.40
N LEU A 138 -5.71 8.55 -16.52
CA LEU A 138 -6.56 9.74 -16.57
C LEU A 138 -6.33 10.59 -17.84
N THR A 139 -5.12 10.62 -18.38
CA THR A 139 -4.86 11.31 -19.66
C THR A 139 -5.54 10.66 -20.86
N LYS A 140 -6.02 9.41 -20.73
CA LYS A 140 -6.72 8.67 -21.79
C LYS A 140 -8.22 8.99 -21.86
N THR A 141 -8.73 9.78 -20.93
CA THR A 141 -10.14 10.18 -20.92
C THR A 141 -10.29 11.69 -20.92
N GLN A 142 -11.49 12.16 -21.17
CA GLN A 142 -11.85 13.57 -21.21
C GLN A 142 -12.75 13.91 -20.02
N VAL A 143 -12.90 15.19 -19.71
CA VAL A 143 -13.83 15.67 -18.68
C VAL A 143 -15.25 15.16 -18.99
N GLY A 144 -15.91 14.63 -17.95
CA GLY A 144 -17.21 13.96 -18.08
C GLY A 144 -17.12 12.49 -18.53
N GLY A 145 -15.93 11.99 -18.85
CA GLY A 145 -15.72 10.60 -19.20
C GLY A 145 -15.62 9.66 -17.99
N LYS A 146 -15.61 8.36 -18.29
CA LYS A 146 -15.35 7.29 -17.30
C LYS A 146 -14.36 6.31 -17.90
N VAL A 147 -13.27 6.07 -17.21
CA VAL A 147 -12.21 5.13 -17.59
C VAL A 147 -11.99 4.13 -16.49
N LYS A 148 -11.77 2.88 -16.85
CA LYS A 148 -11.25 1.84 -15.94
C LYS A 148 -9.78 1.64 -16.26
N ILE A 149 -8.94 1.67 -15.23
CA ILE A 149 -7.49 1.60 -15.37
C ILE A 149 -7.02 0.38 -14.58
N TYR A 150 -6.19 -0.44 -15.19
CA TYR A 150 -5.57 -1.60 -14.59
C TYR A 150 -4.09 -1.31 -14.46
N ILE A 151 -3.64 -1.17 -13.23
CA ILE A 151 -2.32 -0.63 -12.89
C ILE A 151 -1.46 -1.76 -12.34
N PRO A 152 -0.39 -2.18 -13.04
CA PRO A 152 0.58 -3.11 -12.47
C PRO A 152 1.31 -2.45 -11.29
N SER A 153 1.84 -3.27 -10.37
CA SER A 153 2.46 -2.80 -9.13
C SER A 153 3.57 -1.79 -9.37
N GLU A 154 4.34 -1.95 -10.43
CA GLU A 154 5.47 -1.07 -10.81
C GLU A 154 5.03 0.37 -11.15
N LEU A 155 3.80 0.54 -11.62
CA LEU A 155 3.18 1.85 -11.91
C LEU A 155 2.23 2.31 -10.80
N GLY A 156 2.09 1.49 -9.75
CA GLY A 156 1.27 1.73 -8.58
C GLY A 156 2.11 1.96 -7.32
N TYR A 157 1.96 1.07 -6.35
CA TYR A 157 2.59 1.16 -5.03
C TYR A 157 3.88 0.35 -4.89
N GLY A 158 4.30 -0.36 -5.97
CA GLY A 158 5.50 -1.19 -5.99
C GLY A 158 5.39 -2.45 -5.12
N ASP A 159 6.55 -3.03 -4.80
CA ASP A 159 6.68 -4.26 -4.01
C ASP A 159 6.66 -3.98 -2.49
N ASN A 160 6.68 -2.71 -2.08
CA ASN A 160 6.67 -2.28 -0.68
C ASN A 160 5.53 -1.28 -0.41
N PRO A 161 4.27 -1.73 -0.39
CA PRO A 161 3.16 -0.87 -0.05
C PRO A 161 3.26 -0.39 1.42
N ARG A 162 2.51 0.67 1.74
CA ARG A 162 2.53 1.23 3.10
C ARG A 162 2.13 0.20 4.14
N PRO A 163 2.89 0.05 5.24
CA PRO A 163 2.55 -0.86 6.34
C PRO A 163 1.13 -0.56 6.88
N GLY A 164 0.37 -1.62 7.15
CA GLY A 164 -1.00 -1.49 7.68
C GLY A 164 -2.07 -1.13 6.65
N GLY A 165 -1.70 -0.92 5.37
CA GLY A 165 -2.66 -0.70 4.29
C GLY A 165 -3.33 -2.00 3.80
N LYS A 166 -4.43 -1.84 3.06
CA LYS A 166 -5.12 -2.98 2.41
C LYS A 166 -4.33 -3.55 1.21
N ILE A 167 -3.43 -2.76 0.64
CA ILE A 167 -2.54 -3.17 -0.44
C ILE A 167 -1.36 -3.90 0.20
N LYS A 168 -1.16 -5.16 -0.18
CA LYS A 168 -0.12 -6.06 0.34
C LYS A 168 0.79 -6.53 -0.79
#